data_c8efdaaff8867e676958403cde76b249
#
_entry.id   c8efdaaff8867e676958403cde76b249
#
_cell.length_a   1.000
_cell.length_b   1.000
_cell.length_c   1.000
_cell.angle_alpha   90.00
_cell.angle_beta   90.00
_cell.angle_gamma   90.00
#
_symmetry.space_group_name_H-M   'P 1'
#
loop_
_entity.id
_entity.type
_entity.pdbx_description
1 polymer ?
#
loop_
_entity_poly.entity_id
_entity_poly.type
_entity_poly.pdbx_seq_one_letter_code
_entity_poly.pdbx_strand_id
1 'polypeptide(L)'
;KNTTPSIERSVLLRMGFSSLEVKSILEGVMERGLIGKGAGHVVYKLAKSKNITVREAGLLLVKGEYWDEVTCLFREGVESC
;
A
#
# COMPACT_ATOMS: atom_id res chain seq x y z
N LYS A 1 0.43 7.38 -13.57
CA LYS A 1 1.46 7.34 -13.86
C LYS A 1 2.33 8.33 -13.35
N ASN A 2 2.05 9.44 -13.10
CA ASN A 2 2.94 10.45 -12.59
C ASN A 2 2.74 10.71 -11.12
N THR A 3 2.50 9.67 -10.40
CA THR A 3 2.32 9.76 -8.97
C THR A 3 3.68 9.95 -8.30
N THR A 4 3.78 10.91 -7.41
CA THR A 4 5.00 11.14 -6.68
C THR A 4 4.83 10.70 -5.23
N PRO A 5 5.94 10.43 -4.53
CA PRO A 5 5.84 10.08 -3.12
C PRO A 5 5.15 11.15 -2.29
N SER A 6 5.33 12.43 -2.65
CA SER A 6 4.68 13.50 -1.91
C SER A 6 3.17 13.41 -2.00
N ILE A 7 2.66 13.13 -3.19
CA ILE A 7 1.22 13.02 -3.38
C ILE A 7 0.69 11.82 -2.63
N GLU A 8 1.39 10.70 -2.72
CA GLU A 8 0.94 9.49 -2.03
C GLU A 8 0.96 9.68 -0.53
N ARG A 9 1.94 10.42 -0.03
CA ARG A 9 1.99 10.67 1.40
C ARG A 9 0.77 11.47 1.84
N SER A 10 0.37 12.47 1.07
CA SER A 10 -0.81 13.23 1.40
C SER A 10 -2.05 12.35 1.43
N VAL A 11 -2.15 11.46 0.47
CA VAL A 11 -3.30 10.56 0.42
C VAL A 11 -3.35 9.70 1.67
N LEU A 12 -2.23 9.11 2.06
CA LEU A 12 -2.20 8.26 3.23
C LEU A 12 -2.49 9.03 4.51
N LEU A 13 -1.98 10.26 4.60
CA LEU A 13 -2.27 11.09 5.77
C LEU A 13 -3.76 11.36 5.88
N ARG A 14 -4.42 11.59 4.75
CA ARG A 14 -5.85 11.81 4.75
C ARG A 14 -6.61 10.58 5.19
N MET A 15 -6.03 9.40 4.94
CA MET A 15 -6.67 8.15 5.32
C MET A 15 -6.55 7.88 6.82
N GLY A 16 -5.82 8.72 7.53
CA GLY A 16 -5.73 8.61 8.97
C GLY A 16 -4.46 7.99 9.50
N PHE A 17 -3.45 7.85 8.64
CA PHE A 17 -2.18 7.28 9.08
C PHE A 17 -1.27 8.38 9.61
N SER A 18 -0.42 8.02 10.56
CA SER A 18 0.55 8.96 11.10
C SER A 18 1.73 9.10 10.14
N SER A 19 2.57 10.11 10.41
CA SER A 19 3.73 10.34 9.56
C SER A 19 4.64 9.12 9.49
N LEU A 20 4.86 8.47 10.63
CA LEU A 20 5.71 7.29 10.66
C LEU A 20 5.10 6.14 9.90
N GLU A 21 3.80 5.97 10.04
CA GLU A 21 3.10 4.91 9.32
C GLU A 21 3.16 5.16 7.82
N VAL A 22 2.93 6.41 7.43
CA VAL A 22 2.99 6.76 6.02
C VAL A 22 4.36 6.48 5.46
N LYS A 23 5.40 6.84 6.20
CA LYS A 23 6.76 6.63 5.72
C LYS A 23 7.03 5.15 5.50
N SER A 24 6.64 4.31 6.44
CA SER A 24 6.86 2.88 6.33
C SER A 24 6.14 2.30 5.12
N ILE A 25 4.89 2.72 4.92
CA ILE A 25 4.11 2.21 3.80
C ILE A 25 4.74 2.64 2.48
N LEU A 26 5.14 3.92 2.40
CA LEU A 26 5.72 4.40 1.16
C LEU A 26 7.04 3.72 0.84
N GLU A 27 7.85 3.48 1.85
CA GLU A 27 9.12 2.80 1.61
C GLU A 27 8.89 1.41 1.05
N GLY A 28 7.93 0.69 1.61
CA GLY A 28 7.62 -0.63 1.11
C GLY A 28 7.07 -0.60 -0.30
N VAL A 29 6.22 0.39 -0.58
CA VAL A 29 5.64 0.53 -1.91
C VAL A 29 6.73 0.83 -2.94
N MET A 30 7.66 1.71 -2.59
CA MET A 30 8.72 2.08 -3.52
C MET A 30 9.70 0.94 -3.74
N GLU A 31 10.01 0.20 -2.69
CA GLU A 31 10.94 -0.91 -2.81
C GLU A 31 10.42 -1.97 -3.77
N ARG A 32 9.11 -2.12 -3.84
CA ARG A 32 8.50 -3.13 -4.68
C ARG A 32 8.04 -2.59 -6.01
N GLY A 33 8.35 -1.32 -6.28
CA GLY A 33 7.98 -0.73 -7.56
C GLY A 33 6.50 -0.52 -7.74
N LEU A 34 5.78 -0.38 -6.63
CA LEU A 34 4.33 -0.21 -6.69
C LEU A 34 3.90 1.25 -6.61
N ILE A 35 4.84 2.16 -6.58
CA ILE A 35 4.49 3.57 -6.42
C ILE A 35 3.61 4.06 -7.56
N GLY A 36 3.79 3.50 -8.73
CA GLY A 36 2.97 3.86 -9.89
C GLY A 36 1.53 3.43 -9.75
N LYS A 37 1.26 2.48 -8.85
CA LYS A 37 -0.09 2.03 -8.60
C LYS A 37 -0.81 2.90 -7.58
N GLY A 38 -0.06 3.70 -6.83
CA GLY A 38 -0.64 4.53 -5.80
C GLY A 38 -0.64 3.83 -4.45
N ALA A 39 0.02 4.45 -3.46
CA ALA A 39 0.13 3.83 -2.13
C ALA A 39 -1.25 3.65 -1.51
N GLY A 40 -2.13 4.63 -1.66
CA GLY A 40 -3.47 4.49 -1.12
C GLY A 40 -4.22 3.34 -1.73
N HIS A 41 -4.03 3.14 -3.03
CA HIS A 41 -4.69 2.04 -3.73
C HIS A 41 -4.17 0.70 -3.25
N VAL A 42 -2.87 0.64 -2.97
CA VAL A 42 -2.25 -0.58 -2.45
C VAL A 42 -2.91 -0.97 -1.13
N VAL A 43 -3.06 0.00 -0.23
CA VAL A 43 -3.68 -0.25 1.06
C VAL A 43 -5.13 -0.68 0.89
N TYR A 44 -5.84 0.02 0.02
CA TYR A 44 -7.24 -0.28 -0.22
C TYR A 44 -7.41 -1.71 -0.77
N LYS A 45 -6.56 -2.08 -1.71
CA LYS A 45 -6.64 -3.40 -2.31
C LYS A 45 -6.43 -4.49 -1.26
N LEU A 46 -5.47 -4.27 -0.38
CA LEU A 46 -5.23 -5.23 0.68
C LEU A 46 -6.42 -5.31 1.62
N ALA A 47 -7.00 -4.17 1.95
CA ALA A 47 -8.16 -4.14 2.84
C ALA A 47 -9.30 -4.94 2.26
N LYS A 48 -9.56 -4.77 0.98
CA LYS A 48 -10.63 -5.51 0.33
C LYS A 48 -10.31 -7.01 0.29
N SER A 49 -9.07 -7.33 0.01
CA SER A 49 -8.66 -8.72 -0.09
C SER A 49 -8.83 -9.46 1.23
N LYS A 50 -8.52 -8.77 2.32
CA LYS A 50 -8.61 -9.37 3.65
C LYS A 50 -9.94 -9.12 4.33
N ASN A 51 -10.79 -8.32 3.71
CA ASN A 51 -12.07 -7.96 4.30
C ASN A 51 -11.89 -7.25 5.65
N ILE A 52 -10.95 -6.34 5.68
CA ILE A 52 -10.65 -5.54 6.87
C ILE A 52 -10.70 -4.08 6.48
N THR A 53 -10.57 -3.22 7.47
CA THR A 53 -10.60 -1.79 7.18
C THR A 53 -9.29 -1.34 6.54
N VAL A 54 -9.36 -0.21 5.84
CA VAL A 54 -8.19 0.36 5.21
C VAL A 54 -7.12 0.65 6.27
N ARG A 55 -7.55 1.13 7.43
CA ARG A 55 -6.64 1.44 8.49
C ARG A 55 -5.88 0.21 8.97
N GLU A 56 -6.59 -0.88 9.14
CA GLU A 56 -5.95 -2.11 9.57
C GLU A 56 -4.99 -2.64 8.51
N ALA A 57 -5.40 -2.54 7.26
CA ALA A 57 -4.52 -2.99 6.18
C ALA A 57 -3.22 -2.20 6.19
N GLY A 58 -3.31 -0.88 6.37
CA GLY A 58 -2.11 -0.06 6.42
C GLY A 58 -1.22 -0.42 7.58
N LEU A 59 -1.81 -0.70 8.73
CA LEU A 59 -1.03 -1.06 9.90
C LEU A 59 -0.28 -2.36 9.68
N LEU A 60 -0.90 -3.31 9.00
CA LEU A 60 -0.22 -4.56 8.69
C LEU A 60 0.99 -4.32 7.79
N LEU A 61 0.83 -3.42 6.83
CA LEU A 61 1.94 -3.09 5.95
C LEU A 61 3.06 -2.39 6.71
N VAL A 62 2.71 -1.56 7.69
CA VAL A 62 3.71 -0.90 8.52
C VAL A 62 4.54 -1.93 9.25
N LYS A 63 3.90 -3.00 9.69
CA LYS A 63 4.61 -4.07 10.40
C LYS A 63 5.46 -4.91 9.46
N GLY A 64 5.31 -4.72 8.18
CA GLY A 64 6.06 -5.50 7.20
C GLY A 64 5.39 -6.79 6.79
N GLU A 65 4.09 -6.90 7.04
CA GLU A 65 3.35 -8.11 6.71
C GLU A 65 2.57 -7.93 5.44
N TYR A 66 2.31 -9.05 4.78
CA TYR A 66 1.44 -9.08 3.60
C TYR A 66 2.01 -8.31 2.40
N TRP A 67 3.28 -7.94 2.42
CA TRP A 67 3.86 -7.29 1.26
C TRP A 67 3.90 -8.21 0.07
N ASP A 68 4.18 -9.49 0.31
CA ASP A 68 4.17 -10.47 -0.76
C ASP A 68 2.78 -10.58 -1.38
N GLU A 69 1.77 -10.59 -0.52
CA GLU A 69 0.41 -10.70 -1.01
C GLU A 69 0.02 -9.46 -1.80
N VAL A 70 0.41 -8.28 -1.33
CA VAL A 70 0.13 -7.06 -2.05
C VAL A 70 0.80 -7.08 -3.41
N THR A 71 2.04 -7.49 -3.46
CA THR A 71 2.76 -7.59 -4.71
C THR A 71 2.02 -8.51 -5.67
N CYS A 72 1.53 -9.62 -5.14
CA CYS A 72 0.76 -10.56 -5.93
C CYS A 72 -0.49 -9.94 -6.50
N LEU A 73 -1.18 -9.17 -5.68
CA LEU A 73 -2.43 -8.56 -6.11
C LEU A 73 -2.24 -7.61 -7.29
N PHE A 74 -1.03 -7.06 -7.42
CA PHE A 74 -0.77 -6.09 -8.46
C PHE A 74 0.05 -6.66 -9.62
N ARG A 75 0.32 -7.95 -9.61
CA ARG A 75 1.07 -8.56 -10.71
C ARG A 75 0.10 -8.90 -11.82
N GLU A 76 0.40 -8.36 -12.98
CA GLU A 76 -0.45 -8.58 -14.12
C GLU A 76 -0.03 -9.84 -14.84
N GLY A 77 -1.01 -10.58 -15.32
CA GLY A 77 -0.71 -11.78 -16.07
C GLY A 77 -0.41 -12.98 -15.20
N VAL A 78 -0.48 -12.83 -13.90
CA VAL A 78 -0.22 -13.92 -12.98
C VAL A 78 -1.51 -14.21 -12.23
N GLU A 79 -1.98 -15.41 -12.34
CA GLU A 79 -3.25 -15.75 -11.73
C GLU A 79 -3.14 -16.24 -10.34
N SER A 80 -2.11 -16.95 -10.02
CA SER A 80 -1.99 -17.48 -8.68
C SER A 80 -0.77 -16.92 -8.02
N CYS A 81 -0.90 -16.68 -6.75
CA CYS A 81 0.18 -16.15 -5.96
C CYS A 81 0.23 -16.87 -4.64
#